data_73e8288c734bed68b4a51cc78f86d094
#
_entry.id   73e8288c734bed68b4a51cc78f86d094
#
_cell.length_a   1.000
_cell.length_b   1.000
_cell.length_c   1.000
_cell.angle_alpha   90.00
_cell.angle_beta   90.00
_cell.angle_gamma   90.00
#
_symmetry.space_group_name_H-M   'P 1'
#
loop_
_entity.id
_entity.type
_entity.pdbx_description
1 polymer ?
#
loop_
_entity_poly.entity_id
_entity_poly.type
_entity_poly.pdbx_seq_one_letter_code
_entity_poly.pdbx_strand_id
1 'polypeptide(L)' 'MTNKDLFTNAVNLQLEARKIGLDWIDIEGIVSKIYEETKEVEEAIQSGGKTKIREELGDLLFTYISLARHLNIYL' A
#
# COMPACT_ATOMS: atom_id res chain seq x y z
N MET A 1 -10.40 -12.00 9.82
CA MET A 1 -9.91 -10.60 10.02
C MET A 1 -10.89 -9.62 9.40
N THR A 2 -11.27 -8.60 10.13
CA THR A 2 -12.15 -7.55 9.62
C THR A 2 -11.34 -6.51 8.86
N ASN A 3 -12.00 -5.66 8.05
CA ASN A 3 -11.34 -4.55 7.37
C ASN A 3 -10.66 -3.61 8.35
N LYS A 4 -11.27 -3.42 9.52
CA LYS A 4 -10.71 -2.58 10.56
C LYS A 4 -9.38 -3.15 11.07
N ASP A 5 -9.33 -4.44 11.29
CA ASP A 5 -8.10 -5.10 11.76
C ASP A 5 -7.00 -5.03 10.71
N LEU A 6 -7.36 -5.22 9.44
CA LEU A 6 -6.41 -5.13 8.34
C LEU A 6 -5.81 -3.73 8.26
N PHE A 7 -6.64 -2.71 8.31
CA PHE A 7 -6.18 -1.32 8.27
C PHE A 7 -5.27 -1.01 9.45
N THR A 8 -5.70 -1.37 10.66
CA THR A 8 -4.94 -1.11 11.88
C THR A 8 -3.56 -1.80 11.84
N ASN A 9 -3.52 -3.06 11.41
CA ASN A 9 -2.27 -3.78 11.32
C ASN A 9 -1.31 -3.16 10.30
N ALA A 10 -1.83 -2.74 9.16
CA ALA A 10 -1.01 -2.10 8.14
C ALA A 10 -0.46 -0.76 8.63
N VAL A 11 -1.29 0.04 9.30
CA VAL A 11 -0.85 1.30 9.88
C VAL A 11 0.26 1.07 10.90
N ASN A 12 0.10 0.07 11.76
CA ASN A 12 1.11 -0.22 12.77
C ASN A 12 2.44 -0.63 12.14
N LEU A 13 2.42 -1.44 11.08
CA LEU A 13 3.63 -1.81 10.36
C LEU A 13 4.32 -0.57 9.76
N GLN A 14 3.55 0.34 9.19
CA GLN A 14 4.08 1.55 8.61
C GLN A 14 4.68 2.48 9.66
N LEU A 15 4.06 2.56 10.84
CA LEU A 15 4.59 3.37 11.93
C LEU A 15 5.90 2.81 12.48
N GLU A 16 6.04 1.49 12.51
CA GLU A 16 7.31 0.87 12.88
C GLU A 16 8.40 1.20 11.87
N ALA A 17 8.08 1.13 10.57
CA ALA A 17 9.03 1.50 9.52
C ALA A 17 9.43 2.97 9.63
N ARG A 18 8.50 3.85 9.96
CA ARG A 18 8.75 5.28 10.14
C ARG A 18 9.78 5.55 11.24
N LYS A 19 9.77 4.76 12.30
CA LYS A 19 10.72 4.93 13.41
C LYS A 19 12.17 4.78 12.98
N ILE A 20 12.42 4.03 11.91
CA ILE A 20 13.77 3.82 11.38
C ILE A 20 13.98 4.57 10.06
N GLY A 21 13.16 5.57 9.79
CA GLY A 21 13.33 6.45 8.65
C GLY A 21 12.73 5.95 7.34
N LEU A 22 11.93 4.88 7.37
CA LEU A 22 11.33 4.32 6.17
C LEU A 22 9.87 4.77 6.05
N ASP A 23 9.68 5.99 5.59
CA ASP A 23 8.36 6.53 5.33
C ASP A 23 8.42 7.49 4.15
N TRP A 24 7.23 7.82 3.64
CA TRP A 24 7.11 8.76 2.54
C TRP A 24 7.35 10.19 3.03
N ILE A 25 8.00 10.98 2.18
CA ILE A 25 8.28 12.38 2.50
C ILE A 25 7.05 13.25 2.25
N ASP A 26 6.29 12.95 1.18
CA ASP A 26 5.14 13.76 0.80
C ASP A 26 4.04 12.93 0.14
N ILE A 27 2.87 13.56 0.02
CA ILE A 27 1.67 12.94 -0.57
C ILE A 27 1.89 12.63 -2.04
N GLU A 28 2.59 13.49 -2.77
CA GLU A 28 2.81 13.30 -4.21
C GLU A 28 3.59 12.03 -4.49
N GLY A 29 4.57 11.70 -3.66
CA GLY A 29 5.33 10.47 -3.78
C GLY A 29 4.45 9.23 -3.61
N ILE A 30 3.52 9.29 -2.66
CA ILE A 30 2.60 8.18 -2.41
C ILE A 30 1.65 8.01 -3.60
N VAL A 31 1.11 9.11 -4.12
CA VAL A 31 0.20 9.06 -5.28
C VAL A 31 0.93 8.48 -6.50
N SER A 32 2.15 8.92 -6.75
CA SER A 32 2.96 8.36 -7.84
C SER A 32 3.17 6.87 -7.67
N LYS A 33 3.42 6.41 -6.45
CA LYS A 33 3.60 4.98 -6.18
C LYS A 33 2.31 4.20 -6.43
N ILE A 34 1.15 4.77 -6.12
CA ILE A 34 -0.14 4.12 -6.41
C ILE A 34 -0.30 3.89 -7.91
N TYR A 35 0.05 4.86 -8.74
CA TYR A 35 0.01 4.68 -10.19
C TYR A 35 0.95 3.57 -10.64
N GLU A 36 2.16 3.55 -10.10
CA GLU A 36 3.14 2.52 -10.41
C GLU A 36 2.66 1.13 -10.02
N GLU A 37 2.13 0.98 -8.82
CA GLU A 37 1.62 -0.30 -8.32
C GLU A 37 0.39 -0.76 -9.11
N THR A 38 -0.47 0.18 -9.54
CA THR A 38 -1.62 -0.16 -10.38
C THR A 38 -1.16 -0.76 -11.70
N LYS A 39 -0.12 -0.19 -12.29
CA LYS A 39 0.45 -0.71 -13.53
C LYS A 39 1.03 -2.10 -13.32
N GLU A 40 1.70 -2.33 -12.20
CA GLU A 40 2.24 -3.65 -11.88
C GLU A 40 1.14 -4.69 -11.70
N VAL A 41 0.00 -4.31 -11.11
CA VAL A 41 -1.17 -5.19 -11.02
C VAL A 41 -1.65 -5.56 -12.43
N GLU A 42 -1.76 -4.57 -13.31
CA GLU A 42 -2.20 -4.80 -14.69
C GLU A 42 -1.28 -5.79 -15.41
N GLU A 43 0.03 -5.59 -15.27
CA GLU A 43 1.03 -6.48 -15.86
C GLU A 43 0.93 -7.90 -15.28
N ALA A 44 0.71 -8.01 -13.99
CA ALA A 44 0.55 -9.31 -13.34
C ALA A 44 -0.68 -10.05 -13.85
N ILE A 45 -1.79 -9.34 -14.08
CA ILE A 45 -3.00 -9.93 -14.66
C ILE A 45 -2.72 -10.51 -16.04
N GLN A 46 -1.93 -9.80 -16.85
CA GLN A 46 -1.64 -10.20 -18.21
C GLN A 46 -0.68 -11.37 -18.31
N SER A 47 0.29 -11.47 -17.43
CA SER A 47 1.39 -12.42 -17.57
C SER A 47 1.64 -13.32 -16.38
N GLY A 48 1.13 -12.96 -15.21
CA GLY A 48 1.42 -13.68 -13.97
C GLY A 48 0.32 -14.64 -13.56
N GLY A 49 0.64 -15.54 -12.63
CA GLY A 49 -0.37 -16.36 -12.01
C GLY A 49 -0.97 -15.66 -10.79
N LYS A 50 -1.87 -16.36 -10.11
CA LYS A 50 -2.57 -15.79 -8.96
C LYS A 50 -1.65 -15.33 -7.85
N THR A 51 -0.50 -15.99 -7.65
CA THR A 51 0.46 -15.59 -6.61
C THR A 51 1.00 -14.19 -6.90
N LYS A 52 1.39 -13.93 -8.15
CA LYS A 52 1.91 -12.64 -8.54
C LYS A 52 0.86 -11.55 -8.43
N ILE A 53 -0.36 -11.84 -8.89
CA ILE A 53 -1.47 -10.89 -8.79
C ILE A 53 -1.72 -10.54 -7.32
N ARG A 54 -1.71 -11.54 -6.43
CA ARG A 54 -1.92 -11.31 -5.01
C ARG A 54 -0.85 -10.42 -4.41
N GLU A 55 0.41 -10.64 -4.78
CA GLU A 55 1.52 -9.82 -4.30
C GLU A 55 1.35 -8.36 -4.71
N GLU A 56 1.05 -8.13 -5.99
CA GLU A 56 0.91 -6.77 -6.50
C GLU A 56 -0.33 -6.07 -5.93
N LEU A 57 -1.43 -6.80 -5.76
CA LEU A 57 -2.61 -6.23 -5.11
C LEU A 57 -2.32 -5.87 -3.65
N GLY A 58 -1.55 -6.70 -2.96
CA GLY A 58 -1.14 -6.41 -1.59
C GLY A 58 -0.31 -5.14 -1.50
N ASP A 59 0.65 -4.98 -2.42
CA ASP A 59 1.49 -3.79 -2.47
C ASP A 59 0.67 -2.54 -2.76
N LEU A 60 -0.29 -2.64 -3.68
CA LEU A 60 -1.18 -1.53 -4.00
C LEU A 60 -2.01 -1.14 -2.79
N LEU A 61 -2.62 -2.12 -2.12
CA LEU A 61 -3.42 -1.87 -0.93
C LEU A 61 -2.58 -1.23 0.18
N PHE A 62 -1.38 -1.72 0.41
CA PHE A 62 -0.50 -1.20 1.45
C PHE A 62 -0.13 0.27 1.17
N THR A 63 0.15 0.60 -0.08
CA THR A 63 0.45 1.97 -0.50
C THR A 63 -0.78 2.87 -0.34
N TYR A 64 -1.96 2.33 -0.67
CA TYR A 64 -3.22 3.04 -0.50
C TYR A 64 -3.45 3.42 0.97
N ILE A 65 -3.15 2.49 1.88
CA ILE A 65 -3.28 2.73 3.32
C ILE A 65 -2.27 3.81 3.77
N SER A 66 -1.07 3.85 3.19
CA SER A 66 -0.12 4.93 3.45
C SER A 66 -0.70 6.29 3.12
N LEU A 67 -1.41 6.38 1.99
CA LEU A 67 -2.04 7.62 1.60
C LEU A 67 -3.10 8.05 2.60
N ALA A 68 -3.97 7.11 3.01
CA ALA A 68 -5.00 7.39 4.01
C ALA A 68 -4.37 7.89 5.31
N ARG A 69 -3.31 7.22 5.77
CA ARG A 69 -2.62 7.59 7.00
C ARG A 69 -2.04 9.01 6.92
N HIS A 70 -1.40 9.35 5.80
CA HIS A 70 -0.81 10.70 5.64
C HIS A 70 -1.88 11.78 5.53
N LEU A 71 -3.07 11.45 5.08
CA LEU A 71 -4.18 12.38 4.98
C LEU A 71 -5.04 12.41 6.24
N ASN A 72 -4.70 11.60 7.25
CA ASN A 72 -5.47 11.45 8.48
C ASN A 72 -6.91 10.97 8.21
N ILE A 73 -7.06 10.10 7.23
CA ILE A 73 -8.33 9.48 6.88
C ILE A 73 -8.36 8.08 7.49
N TYR A 74 -9.40 7.80 8.26
CA TYR A 74 -9.59 6.51 8.89
C TYR A 74 -10.53 5.67 8.04
N LEU A 75 -10.03 4.53 7.55
CA LEU A 75 -10.80 3.64 6.66
C LEU A 75 -11.59 2.56 7.40
#